data_59fb470d4f55bb5cacced40fe35ccaeb
#
_entry.id   59fb470d4f55bb5cacced40fe35ccaeb
#
_cell.length_a   1.000
_cell.length_b   1.000
_cell.length_c   1.000
_cell.angle_alpha   90.00
_cell.angle_beta   90.00
_cell.angle_gamma   90.00
#
_symmetry.space_group_name_H-M   'P 1'
#
loop_
_entity.id
_entity.type
_entity.pdbx_description
1 polymer ?
#
loop_
_entity_poly.entity_id
_entity_poly.type
_entity_poly.pdbx_seq_one_letter_code
_entity_poly.pdbx_strand_id
1 'polypeptide(L)'
;IIMNNCFIILAGGESKRFNSKIPKTYSLYKGKPLILHSINKVQNYKKINKIVLVINKKHKKFIKKLNIKNIKIIEGGKTRAESSYKGLKSISKYSIKNVMIHDAARPNFSKQLLEKLIKELKINDCVIPAIKSIDSVKEKSFNKIKNLKRDNIYLTQTPQAFNYKKLFSLQRDKSSEVTDDANLFIKAGKKIKIIKGETNNNKITINSDIKLDNPIKFGLGFDVHRLVPNKTLYLGGVKIPSSLGTLGHSDGDPVLHAVTDSILGACAMGDIGQKFSDKNKKFK
;
A
#
# COMPACT_ATOMS: atom_id res chain seq x y z
N ILE A 1 -11.49 29.70 -3.97
CA ILE A 1 -11.47 28.93 -5.23
C ILE A 1 -11.19 27.48 -4.86
N ILE A 2 -12.18 26.61 -5.01
CA ILE A 2 -12.04 25.17 -4.79
C ILE A 2 -11.10 24.65 -5.89
N MET A 3 -9.86 24.26 -5.51
CA MET A 3 -8.94 23.66 -6.46
C MET A 3 -9.37 22.24 -6.78
N ASN A 4 -9.69 21.98 -8.05
CA ASN A 4 -10.12 20.67 -8.53
C ASN A 4 -8.87 19.77 -8.73
N ASN A 5 -8.62 18.89 -7.77
CA ASN A 5 -7.47 18.00 -7.75
C ASN A 5 -7.86 16.58 -8.18
N CYS A 6 -7.10 16.00 -9.11
CA CYS A 6 -7.22 14.60 -9.49
C CYS A 6 -6.02 13.80 -9.00
N PHE A 7 -6.27 12.56 -8.58
CA PHE A 7 -5.23 11.62 -8.19
C PHE A 7 -5.23 10.41 -9.13
N ILE A 8 -4.11 10.17 -9.80
CA ILE A 8 -3.94 9.06 -10.76
C ILE A 8 -3.02 8.03 -10.13
N ILE A 9 -3.52 6.82 -9.93
CA ILE A 9 -2.77 5.68 -9.39
C ILE A 9 -2.35 4.79 -10.56
N LEU A 10 -1.04 4.62 -10.74
CA LEU A 10 -0.47 3.77 -11.77
C LEU A 10 -0.24 2.36 -11.23
N ALA A 11 -1.04 1.40 -11.69
CA ALA A 11 -1.00 -0.01 -11.33
C ALA A 11 -0.84 -0.93 -12.57
N GLY A 12 -0.38 -0.38 -13.70
CA GLY A 12 -0.28 -1.09 -14.99
C GLY A 12 0.95 -1.99 -15.16
N GLY A 13 1.92 -1.95 -14.24
CA GLY A 13 3.17 -2.70 -14.36
C GLY A 13 3.01 -4.22 -14.27
N GLU A 14 3.80 -4.97 -15.04
CA GLU A 14 3.77 -6.45 -15.06
C GLU A 14 4.39 -7.11 -13.84
N SER A 15 5.04 -6.36 -12.96
CA SER A 15 5.66 -6.87 -11.70
C SER A 15 6.73 -7.96 -11.91
N LYS A 16 7.47 -7.96 -13.03
CA LYS A 16 8.44 -9.01 -13.40
C LYS A 16 9.44 -9.34 -12.28
N ARG A 17 9.97 -8.33 -11.58
CA ARG A 17 10.93 -8.48 -10.48
C ARG A 17 10.31 -9.03 -9.19
N PHE A 18 9.00 -9.09 -9.09
CA PHE A 18 8.30 -9.52 -7.88
C PHE A 18 8.18 -11.05 -7.77
N ASN A 19 8.32 -11.77 -8.90
CA ASN A 19 8.34 -13.23 -9.02
C ASN A 19 7.26 -13.94 -8.18
N SER A 20 5.99 -13.63 -8.44
CA SER A 20 4.84 -14.20 -7.72
C SER A 20 3.68 -14.49 -8.68
N LYS A 21 2.88 -15.53 -8.38
CA LYS A 21 1.65 -15.87 -9.11
C LYS A 21 0.60 -14.75 -9.04
N ILE A 22 0.62 -13.95 -7.96
CA ILE A 22 -0.24 -12.79 -7.78
C ILE A 22 0.58 -11.54 -8.13
N PRO A 23 0.10 -10.67 -9.05
CA PRO A 23 0.82 -9.45 -9.36
C PRO A 23 0.98 -8.57 -8.12
N LYS A 24 2.14 -7.96 -7.95
CA LYS A 24 2.55 -7.17 -6.77
C LYS A 24 1.47 -6.25 -6.19
N THR A 25 0.79 -5.51 -7.04
CA THR A 25 -0.24 -4.54 -6.63
C THR A 25 -1.45 -5.17 -5.96
N TYR A 26 -1.65 -6.48 -6.13
CA TYR A 26 -2.76 -7.25 -5.55
C TYR A 26 -2.30 -8.20 -4.45
N SER A 27 -0.99 -8.32 -4.21
CA SER A 27 -0.44 -9.09 -3.08
C SER A 27 -0.77 -8.41 -1.76
N LEU A 28 -0.94 -9.23 -0.71
CA LEU A 28 -1.25 -8.70 0.62
C LEU A 28 -0.04 -7.97 1.20
N TYR A 29 -0.31 -6.78 1.71
CA TYR A 29 0.61 -5.93 2.45
C TYR A 29 -0.14 -5.42 3.68
N LYS A 30 0.36 -5.66 4.88
CA LYS A 30 -0.34 -5.29 6.14
C LYS A 30 -1.82 -5.68 6.13
N GLY A 31 -2.11 -6.93 5.75
CA GLY A 31 -3.46 -7.52 5.77
C GLY A 31 -4.40 -7.09 4.64
N LYS A 32 -3.97 -6.24 3.69
CA LYS A 32 -4.80 -5.77 2.57
C LYS A 32 -4.02 -5.78 1.26
N PRO A 33 -4.67 -5.97 0.09
CA PRO A 33 -4.04 -5.78 -1.20
C PRO A 33 -3.30 -4.44 -1.29
N LEU A 34 -2.05 -4.46 -1.76
CA LEU A 34 -1.15 -3.31 -1.78
C LEU A 34 -1.79 -2.05 -2.37
N ILE A 35 -2.53 -2.20 -3.47
CA ILE A 35 -3.21 -1.10 -4.16
C ILE A 35 -4.27 -0.40 -3.29
N LEU A 36 -4.93 -1.13 -2.38
CA LEU A 36 -5.97 -0.56 -1.52
C LEU A 36 -5.43 0.44 -0.51
N HIS A 37 -4.15 0.34 -0.12
CA HIS A 37 -3.54 1.32 0.79
C HIS A 37 -3.54 2.73 0.20
N SER A 38 -3.16 2.86 -1.07
CA SER A 38 -3.18 4.15 -1.77
C SER A 38 -4.62 4.62 -2.04
N ILE A 39 -5.49 3.72 -2.49
CA ILE A 39 -6.89 4.04 -2.79
C ILE A 39 -7.61 4.58 -1.54
N ASN A 40 -7.56 3.84 -0.43
CA ASN A 40 -8.26 4.22 0.81
C ASN A 40 -7.78 5.57 1.36
N LYS A 41 -6.47 5.87 1.25
CA LYS A 41 -5.94 7.17 1.68
C LYS A 41 -6.52 8.33 0.91
N VAL A 42 -6.63 8.19 -0.41
CA VAL A 42 -7.07 9.30 -1.26
C VAL A 42 -8.60 9.42 -1.36
N GLN A 43 -9.34 8.31 -1.24
CA GLN A 43 -10.79 8.34 -1.18
C GLN A 43 -11.32 9.11 0.04
N ASN A 44 -10.63 8.98 1.17
CA ASN A 44 -10.98 9.65 2.42
C ASN A 44 -10.35 11.05 2.56
N TYR A 45 -9.79 11.61 1.48
CA TYR A 45 -9.13 12.90 1.54
C TYR A 45 -9.93 13.96 0.76
N LYS A 46 -10.64 14.82 1.49
CA LYS A 46 -11.60 15.81 0.93
C LYS A 46 -11.03 16.75 -0.15
N LYS A 47 -9.70 16.95 -0.19
CA LYS A 47 -9.05 17.80 -1.20
C LYS A 47 -8.79 17.08 -2.54
N ILE A 48 -9.11 15.79 -2.66
CA ILE A 48 -9.06 15.02 -3.91
C ILE A 48 -10.49 14.85 -4.42
N ASN A 49 -10.79 15.44 -5.58
CA ASN A 49 -12.13 15.45 -6.15
C ASN A 49 -12.37 14.28 -7.12
N LYS A 50 -11.30 13.76 -7.72
CA LYS A 50 -11.39 12.66 -8.67
C LYS A 50 -10.22 11.71 -8.52
N ILE A 51 -10.50 10.41 -8.63
CA ILE A 51 -9.49 9.36 -8.59
C ILE A 51 -9.57 8.55 -9.88
N VAL A 52 -8.42 8.31 -10.49
CA VAL A 52 -8.27 7.45 -11.66
C VAL A 52 -7.30 6.33 -11.31
N LEU A 53 -7.71 5.10 -11.56
CA LEU A 53 -6.90 3.92 -11.39
C LEU A 53 -6.52 3.36 -12.77
N VAL A 54 -5.23 3.34 -13.07
CA VAL A 54 -4.70 2.83 -14.34
C VAL A 54 -4.17 1.42 -14.10
N ILE A 55 -4.79 0.41 -14.72
CA ILE A 55 -4.50 -1.00 -14.49
C ILE A 55 -3.93 -1.68 -15.73
N ASN A 56 -3.25 -2.80 -15.56
CA ASN A 56 -2.94 -3.70 -16.66
C ASN A 56 -4.21 -4.45 -17.10
N LYS A 57 -4.45 -4.55 -18.41
CA LYS A 57 -5.60 -5.29 -18.97
C LYS A 57 -5.69 -6.72 -18.43
N LYS A 58 -4.55 -7.39 -18.26
CA LYS A 58 -4.45 -8.77 -17.72
C LYS A 58 -4.91 -8.87 -16.26
N HIS A 59 -4.96 -7.75 -15.53
CA HIS A 59 -5.27 -7.72 -14.11
C HIS A 59 -6.74 -7.44 -13.79
N LYS A 60 -7.62 -7.30 -14.77
CA LYS A 60 -9.06 -7.03 -14.57
C LYS A 60 -9.75 -7.98 -13.58
N LYS A 61 -9.39 -9.26 -13.59
CA LYS A 61 -9.95 -10.27 -12.67
C LYS A 61 -9.66 -9.96 -11.20
N PHE A 62 -8.50 -9.37 -10.90
CA PHE A 62 -8.14 -9.00 -9.52
C PHE A 62 -8.92 -7.78 -9.05
N ILE A 63 -9.08 -6.78 -9.93
CA ILE A 63 -9.83 -5.56 -9.62
C ILE A 63 -11.31 -5.84 -9.31
N LYS A 64 -11.96 -6.72 -10.08
CA LYS A 64 -13.36 -7.09 -9.84
C LYS A 64 -13.61 -7.63 -8.43
N LYS A 65 -12.61 -8.31 -7.83
CA LYS A 65 -12.69 -8.85 -6.47
C LYS A 65 -12.56 -7.79 -5.36
N LEU A 66 -12.07 -6.58 -5.66
CA LEU A 66 -11.75 -5.57 -4.65
C LEU A 66 -12.91 -4.63 -4.30
N ASN A 67 -14.06 -4.77 -4.95
CA ASN A 67 -15.27 -3.95 -4.73
C ASN A 67 -14.97 -2.44 -4.59
N ILE A 68 -14.16 -1.90 -5.51
CA ILE A 68 -13.74 -0.50 -5.50
C ILE A 68 -14.87 0.36 -6.06
N LYS A 69 -15.35 1.32 -5.26
CA LYS A 69 -16.44 2.25 -5.64
C LYS A 69 -15.88 3.66 -5.88
N ASN A 70 -16.59 4.46 -6.68
CA ASN A 70 -16.32 5.89 -6.91
C ASN A 70 -14.92 6.21 -7.48
N ILE A 71 -14.33 5.28 -8.23
CA ILE A 71 -13.04 5.44 -8.90
C ILE A 71 -13.20 5.15 -10.39
N LYS A 72 -12.63 6.01 -11.23
CA LYS A 72 -12.54 5.74 -12.66
C LYS A 72 -11.42 4.75 -12.93
N ILE A 73 -11.74 3.57 -13.43
CA ILE A 73 -10.76 2.54 -13.78
C ILE A 73 -10.54 2.55 -15.28
N ILE A 74 -9.28 2.59 -15.71
CA ILE A 74 -8.89 2.56 -17.12
C ILE A 74 -7.73 1.59 -17.36
N GLU A 75 -7.59 1.14 -18.60
CA GLU A 75 -6.46 0.33 -19.01
C GLU A 75 -5.24 1.20 -19.30
N GLY A 76 -4.09 0.80 -18.79
CA GLY A 76 -2.80 1.42 -19.05
C GLY A 76 -2.25 1.14 -20.43
N GLY A 77 -1.05 1.62 -20.70
CA GLY A 77 -0.28 1.35 -21.88
C GLY A 77 0.79 0.28 -21.66
N LYS A 78 1.66 0.10 -22.66
CA LYS A 78 2.81 -0.82 -22.60
C LYS A 78 3.89 -0.31 -21.63
N THR A 79 4.02 1.01 -21.51
CA THR A 79 5.00 1.68 -20.64
C THR A 79 4.34 2.43 -19.50
N ARG A 80 5.16 2.87 -18.51
CA ARG A 80 4.69 3.75 -17.44
C ARG A 80 4.23 5.11 -18.01
N ALA A 81 4.98 5.65 -18.96
CA ALA A 81 4.67 6.92 -19.64
C ALA A 81 3.32 6.85 -20.38
N GLU A 82 3.10 5.80 -21.16
CA GLU A 82 1.79 5.58 -21.82
C GLU A 82 0.65 5.44 -20.83
N SER A 83 0.87 4.75 -19.71
CA SER A 83 -0.13 4.59 -18.66
C SER A 83 -0.46 5.92 -18.01
N SER A 84 0.54 6.75 -17.73
CA SER A 84 0.37 8.12 -17.23
C SER A 84 -0.41 8.98 -18.22
N TYR A 85 -0.04 8.97 -19.50
CA TYR A 85 -0.73 9.70 -20.56
C TYR A 85 -2.21 9.31 -20.68
N LYS A 86 -2.51 7.99 -20.70
CA LYS A 86 -3.90 7.51 -20.74
C LYS A 86 -4.69 7.99 -19.51
N GLY A 87 -4.05 7.97 -18.34
CA GLY A 87 -4.62 8.54 -17.11
C GLY A 87 -5.00 10.00 -17.28
N LEU A 88 -4.08 10.83 -17.74
CA LEU A 88 -4.30 12.25 -17.99
C LEU A 88 -5.37 12.50 -19.07
N LYS A 89 -5.31 11.77 -20.18
CA LYS A 89 -6.31 11.88 -21.26
C LYS A 89 -7.70 11.53 -20.78
N SER A 90 -7.82 10.58 -19.86
CA SER A 90 -9.13 10.15 -19.32
C SER A 90 -9.86 11.22 -18.52
N ILE A 91 -9.16 12.26 -18.09
CA ILE A 91 -9.72 13.37 -17.31
C ILE A 91 -9.84 14.68 -18.09
N SER A 92 -9.53 14.69 -19.39
CA SER A 92 -9.51 15.89 -20.23
C SER A 92 -10.84 16.64 -20.32
N LYS A 93 -11.95 15.92 -20.12
CA LYS A 93 -13.32 16.50 -20.13
C LYS A 93 -13.74 17.12 -18.80
N TYR A 94 -12.89 17.03 -17.75
CA TYR A 94 -13.20 17.56 -16.43
C TYR A 94 -12.39 18.84 -16.16
N SER A 95 -12.98 19.76 -15.40
CA SER A 95 -12.31 20.99 -14.97
C SER A 95 -11.26 20.74 -13.89
N ILE A 96 -10.25 19.92 -14.21
CA ILE A 96 -9.14 19.60 -13.31
C ILE A 96 -8.06 20.68 -13.43
N LYS A 97 -7.67 21.28 -12.30
CA LYS A 97 -6.56 22.23 -12.21
C LYS A 97 -5.23 21.52 -11.95
N ASN A 98 -5.22 20.61 -11.00
CA ASN A 98 -4.01 19.91 -10.56
C ASN A 98 -4.18 18.40 -10.67
N VAL A 99 -3.10 17.71 -10.96
CA VAL A 99 -3.05 16.25 -10.98
C VAL A 99 -1.88 15.74 -10.15
N MET A 100 -2.11 14.69 -9.41
CA MET A 100 -1.06 13.94 -8.72
C MET A 100 -0.95 12.56 -9.35
N ILE A 101 0.26 12.16 -9.71
CA ILE A 101 0.55 10.84 -10.29
C ILE A 101 1.33 10.02 -9.28
N HIS A 102 0.84 8.82 -9.03
CA HIS A 102 1.34 7.97 -7.96
C HIS A 102 1.53 6.52 -8.41
N ASP A 103 2.66 5.94 -8.05
CA ASP A 103 2.92 4.50 -8.24
C ASP A 103 2.19 3.70 -7.16
N ALA A 104 1.27 2.80 -7.54
CA ALA A 104 0.55 1.91 -6.63
C ALA A 104 1.48 1.06 -5.73
N ALA A 105 2.75 0.95 -6.11
CA ALA A 105 3.79 0.25 -5.35
C ALA A 105 4.37 1.03 -4.15
N ARG A 106 3.87 2.24 -3.84
CA ARG A 106 4.26 3.04 -2.69
C ARG A 106 3.08 3.24 -1.73
N PRO A 107 2.77 2.25 -0.88
CA PRO A 107 1.56 2.30 -0.04
C PRO A 107 1.65 3.30 1.12
N ASN A 108 2.85 3.77 1.48
CA ASN A 108 3.10 4.40 2.78
C ASN A 108 3.17 5.94 2.76
N PHE A 109 2.87 6.62 1.64
CA PHE A 109 2.82 8.09 1.65
C PHE A 109 1.78 8.61 2.66
N SER A 110 2.07 9.74 3.32
CA SER A 110 1.19 10.32 4.34
C SER A 110 0.19 11.33 3.77
N LYS A 111 -0.84 11.67 4.57
CA LYS A 111 -1.75 12.80 4.26
C LYS A 111 -1.01 14.12 4.33
N GLN A 112 -0.04 14.27 5.22
CA GLN A 112 0.80 15.46 5.35
C GLN A 112 1.60 15.71 4.07
N LEU A 113 2.10 14.66 3.42
CA LEU A 113 2.77 14.79 2.12
C LEU A 113 1.82 15.33 1.05
N LEU A 114 0.57 14.83 0.99
CA LEU A 114 -0.45 15.36 0.07
C LEU A 114 -0.74 16.83 0.32
N GLU A 115 -0.84 17.24 1.58
CA GLU A 115 -1.08 18.65 1.95
C GLU A 115 0.06 19.55 1.49
N LYS A 116 1.32 19.14 1.70
CA LYS A 116 2.50 19.88 1.24
C LYS A 116 2.50 20.02 -0.28
N LEU A 117 2.23 18.93 -1.01
CA LEU A 117 2.15 18.94 -2.48
C LEU A 117 1.07 19.92 -2.98
N ILE A 118 -0.13 19.88 -2.39
CA ILE A 118 -1.23 20.77 -2.79
C ILE A 118 -0.91 22.24 -2.44
N LYS A 119 -0.25 22.49 -1.31
CA LYS A 119 0.17 23.85 -0.91
C LYS A 119 1.17 24.42 -1.93
N GLU A 120 2.20 23.65 -2.27
CA GLU A 120 3.24 24.08 -3.21
C GLU A 120 2.72 24.25 -4.65
N LEU A 121 1.71 23.48 -5.08
CA LEU A 121 1.07 23.64 -6.39
C LEU A 121 0.30 24.97 -6.55
N LYS A 122 0.12 25.76 -5.50
CA LYS A 122 -0.46 27.10 -5.62
C LYS A 122 0.45 28.05 -6.41
N ILE A 123 1.76 27.87 -6.29
CA ILE A 123 2.81 28.73 -6.82
C ILE A 123 3.81 28.01 -7.75
N ASN A 124 3.77 26.70 -7.84
CA ASN A 124 4.64 25.90 -8.68
C ASN A 124 3.82 25.01 -9.63
N ASP A 125 4.35 24.75 -10.83
CA ASP A 125 3.69 23.89 -11.83
C ASP A 125 4.03 22.42 -11.71
N CYS A 126 5.17 22.12 -11.09
CA CYS A 126 5.67 20.77 -10.83
C CYS A 126 6.28 20.72 -9.44
N VAL A 127 5.79 19.80 -8.61
CA VAL A 127 6.26 19.58 -7.24
C VAL A 127 6.48 18.09 -7.03
N ILE A 128 7.69 17.72 -6.62
CA ILE A 128 8.07 16.33 -6.38
C ILE A 128 8.64 16.14 -4.98
N PRO A 129 8.27 15.06 -4.28
CA PRO A 129 8.92 14.68 -3.04
C PRO A 129 10.21 13.91 -3.36
N ALA A 130 11.28 14.21 -2.63
CA ALA A 130 12.53 13.48 -2.74
C ALA A 130 13.24 13.38 -1.39
N ILE A 131 14.04 12.34 -1.22
CA ILE A 131 14.97 12.17 -0.10
C ILE A 131 16.40 12.22 -0.63
N LYS A 132 17.32 12.78 0.15
CA LYS A 132 18.75 12.75 -0.20
C LYS A 132 19.27 11.32 -0.10
N SER A 133 20.22 10.97 -0.97
CA SER A 133 20.94 9.69 -0.81
C SER A 133 21.77 9.72 0.45
N ILE A 134 21.65 8.65 1.27
CA ILE A 134 22.48 8.44 2.45
C ILE A 134 23.78 7.73 2.04
N ASP A 135 23.68 6.80 1.09
CA ASP A 135 24.79 5.99 0.62
C ASP A 135 25.64 6.71 -0.40
N SER A 136 26.90 6.26 -0.55
CA SER A 136 27.78 6.66 -1.63
C SER A 136 27.28 6.13 -2.97
N VAL A 137 27.07 7.02 -3.95
CA VAL A 137 26.52 6.68 -5.27
C VAL A 137 27.62 6.65 -6.31
N LYS A 138 27.68 5.56 -7.06
CA LYS A 138 28.59 5.37 -8.19
C LYS A 138 27.81 5.31 -9.48
N GLU A 139 28.27 6.04 -10.49
CA GLU A 139 27.83 5.90 -11.88
C GLU A 139 28.76 4.94 -12.61
N LYS A 140 28.22 3.85 -13.15
CA LYS A 140 28.96 2.92 -13.98
C LYS A 140 28.58 3.12 -15.45
N SER A 141 29.55 3.49 -16.28
CA SER A 141 29.39 3.61 -17.72
C SER A 141 30.48 2.77 -18.39
N PHE A 142 30.08 1.72 -19.10
CA PHE A 142 31.01 0.71 -19.66
C PHE A 142 31.99 0.21 -18.58
N ASN A 143 33.31 0.43 -18.78
CA ASN A 143 34.35 0.01 -17.83
C ASN A 143 34.80 1.13 -16.87
N LYS A 144 34.13 2.27 -16.87
CA LYS A 144 34.47 3.42 -15.99
C LYS A 144 33.47 3.54 -14.87
N ILE A 145 34.02 3.74 -13.66
CA ILE A 145 33.21 4.03 -12.45
C ILE A 145 33.54 5.46 -12.02
N LYS A 146 32.49 6.29 -11.91
CA LYS A 146 32.59 7.66 -11.42
C LYS A 146 31.87 7.80 -10.08
N ASN A 147 32.50 8.47 -9.13
CA ASN A 147 31.87 8.81 -7.87
C ASN A 147 30.96 10.02 -8.05
N LEU A 148 29.69 9.90 -7.69
CA LEU A 148 28.76 11.03 -7.70
C LEU A 148 28.75 11.70 -6.33
N LYS A 149 28.72 13.04 -6.31
CA LYS A 149 28.62 13.83 -5.08
C LYS A 149 27.23 13.61 -4.48
N ARG A 150 27.13 12.77 -3.41
CA ARG A 150 25.85 12.31 -2.84
C ARG A 150 24.95 13.48 -2.39
N ASP A 151 25.53 14.62 -1.97
CA ASP A 151 24.74 15.77 -1.55
C ASP A 151 23.87 16.36 -2.66
N ASN A 152 24.22 16.07 -3.93
CA ASN A 152 23.47 16.47 -5.11
C ASN A 152 22.51 15.37 -5.61
N ILE A 153 22.48 14.21 -4.95
CA ILE A 153 21.67 13.07 -5.39
C ILE A 153 20.37 13.04 -4.60
N TYR A 154 19.26 13.13 -5.34
CA TYR A 154 17.90 13.05 -4.81
C TYR A 154 17.19 11.83 -5.34
N LEU A 155 16.68 10.99 -4.43
CA LEU A 155 15.84 9.85 -4.74
C LEU A 155 14.39 10.31 -4.79
N THR A 156 13.85 10.44 -5.99
CA THR A 156 12.50 10.94 -6.20
C THR A 156 11.44 9.92 -5.80
N GLN A 157 10.36 10.40 -5.20
CA GLN A 157 9.23 9.59 -4.77
C GLN A 157 7.95 10.02 -5.50
N THR A 158 6.88 9.27 -5.28
CA THR A 158 5.52 9.65 -5.67
C THR A 158 4.62 9.64 -4.43
N PRO A 159 3.54 10.46 -4.39
CA PRO A 159 2.90 11.20 -5.48
C PRO A 159 3.74 12.37 -5.99
N GLN A 160 3.82 12.54 -7.31
CA GLN A 160 4.35 13.75 -7.95
C GLN A 160 3.17 14.61 -8.37
N ALA A 161 3.23 15.92 -8.16
CA ALA A 161 2.11 16.82 -8.30
C ALA A 161 2.38 17.89 -9.37
N PHE A 162 1.38 18.15 -10.22
CA PHE A 162 1.55 18.97 -11.40
C PHE A 162 0.33 19.85 -11.65
N ASN A 163 0.55 21.01 -12.31
CA ASN A 163 -0.48 21.68 -13.06
C ASN A 163 -0.93 20.79 -14.22
N TYR A 164 -2.21 20.44 -14.27
CA TYR A 164 -2.71 19.48 -15.25
C TYR A 164 -2.46 19.89 -16.70
N LYS A 165 -2.83 21.13 -17.06
CA LYS A 165 -2.70 21.59 -18.43
C LYS A 165 -1.24 21.59 -18.91
N LYS A 166 -0.32 22.04 -18.04
CA LYS A 166 1.12 22.09 -18.35
C LYS A 166 1.71 20.69 -18.49
N LEU A 167 1.40 19.74 -17.60
CA LEU A 167 1.85 18.37 -17.75
C LEU A 167 1.28 17.72 -19.02
N PHE A 168 -0.03 17.89 -19.26
CA PHE A 168 -0.69 17.28 -20.41
C PHE A 168 -0.15 17.78 -21.74
N SER A 169 0.22 19.06 -21.85
CA SER A 169 0.87 19.61 -23.07
C SER A 169 2.25 19.00 -23.30
N LEU A 170 3.05 18.77 -22.25
CA LEU A 170 4.39 18.18 -22.36
C LEU A 170 4.37 16.69 -22.71
N GLN A 171 3.28 15.96 -22.38
CA GLN A 171 3.18 14.54 -22.68
C GLN A 171 2.76 14.21 -24.13
N ARG A 172 2.42 15.19 -24.95
CA ARG A 172 2.05 14.96 -26.35
C ARG A 172 3.20 14.38 -27.18
N ASP A 173 4.45 14.71 -26.84
CA ASP A 173 5.65 14.14 -27.47
C ASP A 173 5.98 12.78 -26.87
N LYS A 174 5.43 11.73 -27.49
CA LYS A 174 5.49 10.34 -27.03
C LYS A 174 6.87 9.67 -27.08
N SER A 175 7.92 10.33 -27.54
CA SER A 175 9.16 9.70 -27.99
C SER A 175 10.22 9.42 -26.91
N SER A 176 9.95 9.72 -25.63
CA SER A 176 11.01 9.58 -24.63
C SER A 176 10.72 8.49 -23.60
N GLU A 177 11.69 7.61 -23.37
CA GLU A 177 11.79 6.80 -22.16
C GLU A 177 11.84 7.72 -20.94
N VAL A 178 10.69 7.93 -20.30
CA VAL A 178 10.55 8.81 -19.17
C VAL A 178 10.40 7.94 -17.92
N THR A 179 11.37 7.99 -17.03
CA THR A 179 11.37 7.22 -15.78
C THR A 179 10.30 7.70 -14.81
N ASP A 180 10.01 9.02 -14.81
CA ASP A 180 8.93 9.66 -14.06
C ASP A 180 8.36 10.87 -14.81
N ASP A 181 7.21 11.39 -14.36
CA ASP A 181 6.51 12.46 -15.08
C ASP A 181 7.20 13.82 -14.92
N ALA A 182 7.97 14.04 -13.85
CA ALA A 182 8.73 15.25 -13.63
C ALA A 182 9.86 15.43 -14.68
N ASN A 183 10.38 14.33 -15.22
CA ASN A 183 11.42 14.38 -16.25
C ASN A 183 10.96 15.15 -17.51
N LEU A 184 9.64 15.20 -17.79
CA LEU A 184 9.10 16.01 -18.88
C LEU A 184 9.32 17.51 -18.66
N PHE A 185 9.22 17.96 -17.40
CA PHE A 185 9.52 19.34 -17.03
C PHE A 185 11.02 19.64 -17.17
N ILE A 186 11.89 18.71 -16.75
CA ILE A 186 13.35 18.85 -16.89
C ILE A 186 13.72 18.99 -18.37
N LYS A 187 13.25 18.08 -19.22
CA LYS A 187 13.52 18.11 -20.66
C LYS A 187 13.00 19.37 -21.34
N ALA A 188 11.92 19.95 -20.83
CA ALA A 188 11.37 21.22 -21.33
C ALA A 188 12.00 22.46 -20.70
N GLY A 189 13.09 22.35 -19.93
CA GLY A 189 13.75 23.46 -19.25
C GLY A 189 12.89 24.16 -18.20
N LYS A 190 11.83 23.51 -17.69
CA LYS A 190 10.90 24.11 -16.73
C LYS A 190 11.32 23.83 -15.29
N LYS A 191 11.05 24.79 -14.41
CA LYS A 191 11.36 24.67 -12.97
C LYS A 191 10.58 23.54 -12.31
N ILE A 192 11.27 22.80 -11.44
CA ILE A 192 10.72 21.77 -10.56
C ILE A 192 10.96 22.19 -9.12
N LYS A 193 9.90 22.14 -8.30
CA LYS A 193 10.00 22.31 -6.86
C LYS A 193 10.21 20.96 -6.20
N ILE A 194 11.36 20.76 -5.58
CA ILE A 194 11.61 19.59 -4.74
C ILE A 194 11.17 19.91 -3.31
N ILE A 195 10.39 19.01 -2.70
CA ILE A 195 10.05 19.04 -1.28
C ILE A 195 10.64 17.83 -0.57
N LYS A 196 10.81 17.92 0.75
CA LYS A 196 11.27 16.79 1.56
C LYS A 196 10.28 15.63 1.45
N GLY A 197 10.75 14.49 0.96
CA GLY A 197 10.03 13.23 0.91
C GLY A 197 9.96 12.53 2.28
N GLU A 198 9.49 11.30 2.28
CA GLU A 198 9.27 10.49 3.48
C GLU A 198 10.08 9.19 3.39
N THR A 199 10.88 8.88 4.41
CA THR A 199 11.70 7.66 4.45
C THR A 199 10.85 6.40 4.40
N ASN A 200 9.65 6.43 4.98
CA ASN A 200 8.72 5.30 4.97
C ASN A 200 7.97 5.13 3.64
N ASN A 201 8.04 6.11 2.73
CA ASN A 201 7.38 6.05 1.42
C ASN A 201 8.21 5.28 0.40
N ASN A 202 8.66 4.09 0.80
CA ASN A 202 9.46 3.19 -0.02
C ASN A 202 8.64 2.56 -1.14
N LYS A 203 9.31 2.25 -2.25
CA LYS A 203 8.71 1.53 -3.37
C LYS A 203 8.89 0.04 -3.19
N ILE A 204 7.81 -0.68 -2.95
CA ILE A 204 7.82 -2.14 -2.94
C ILE A 204 8.19 -2.64 -4.34
N THR A 205 9.30 -3.37 -4.44
CA THR A 205 9.87 -3.79 -5.73
C THR A 205 9.99 -5.30 -5.83
N ILE A 206 10.43 -5.95 -4.77
CA ILE A 206 10.64 -7.39 -4.64
C ILE A 206 9.77 -7.96 -3.53
N ASN A 207 9.64 -9.28 -3.45
CA ASN A 207 8.74 -9.94 -2.50
C ASN A 207 9.22 -9.78 -1.03
N SER A 208 10.52 -9.69 -0.80
CA SER A 208 11.09 -9.43 0.51
C SER A 208 10.64 -8.08 1.10
N ASP A 209 10.40 -7.05 0.26
CA ASP A 209 9.93 -5.76 0.74
C ASP A 209 8.56 -5.86 1.46
N ILE A 210 7.71 -6.82 1.06
CA ILE A 210 6.43 -7.10 1.74
C ILE A 210 6.67 -7.83 3.06
N LYS A 211 7.60 -8.79 3.08
CA LYS A 211 7.85 -9.61 4.28
C LYS A 211 8.43 -8.80 5.42
N LEU A 212 9.31 -7.84 5.13
CA LEU A 212 9.94 -6.97 6.14
C LEU A 212 8.92 -6.07 6.87
N ASP A 213 7.77 -5.80 6.26
CA ASP A 213 6.75 -4.90 6.81
C ASP A 213 5.58 -5.66 7.49
N ASN A 214 5.63 -6.99 7.57
CA ASN A 214 4.64 -7.75 8.32
C ASN A 214 5.00 -7.71 9.81
N PRO A 215 4.20 -7.05 10.65
CA PRO A 215 4.48 -7.00 12.08
C PRO A 215 4.39 -8.42 12.66
N ILE A 216 5.40 -8.81 13.44
CA ILE A 216 5.29 -9.95 14.33
C ILE A 216 4.25 -9.57 15.39
N LYS A 217 3.28 -10.45 15.60
CA LYS A 217 2.25 -10.26 16.63
C LYS A 217 2.51 -11.22 17.77
N PHE A 218 2.31 -10.74 18.97
CA PHE A 218 2.41 -11.54 20.19
C PHE A 218 1.05 -11.54 20.86
N GLY A 219 0.69 -12.66 21.47
CA GLY A 219 -0.50 -12.80 22.30
C GLY A 219 -0.18 -13.69 23.47
N LEU A 220 -0.82 -13.41 24.60
CA LEU A 220 -0.78 -14.20 25.81
C LEU A 220 -2.20 -14.75 26.04
N GLY A 221 -2.29 -16.03 26.34
CA GLY A 221 -3.52 -16.69 26.75
C GLY A 221 -3.31 -17.36 28.10
N PHE A 222 -4.34 -17.30 28.93
CA PHE A 222 -4.35 -17.89 30.24
C PHE A 222 -5.75 -18.44 30.52
N ASP A 223 -5.81 -19.67 31.02
CA ASP A 223 -7.08 -20.30 31.42
C ASP A 223 -6.92 -21.15 32.67
N VAL A 224 -7.97 -21.24 33.48
CA VAL A 224 -7.97 -21.97 34.74
C VAL A 224 -9.26 -22.78 34.85
N HIS A 225 -9.11 -24.08 35.08
CA HIS A 225 -10.24 -24.98 35.32
C HIS A 225 -10.08 -25.70 36.65
N ARG A 226 -11.19 -25.86 37.36
CA ARG A 226 -11.24 -26.67 38.58
C ARG A 226 -11.11 -28.14 38.22
N LEU A 227 -10.30 -28.87 38.97
CA LEU A 227 -10.22 -30.34 38.88
C LEU A 227 -11.27 -30.99 39.80
N VAL A 228 -11.97 -31.98 39.28
CA VAL A 228 -13.00 -32.74 40.03
C VAL A 228 -12.86 -34.25 39.78
N PRO A 229 -13.27 -35.10 40.74
CA PRO A 229 -13.29 -36.55 40.55
C PRO A 229 -14.26 -36.97 39.42
N ASN A 230 -14.03 -38.17 38.89
CA ASN A 230 -14.92 -38.82 37.91
C ASN A 230 -15.08 -38.04 36.58
N LYS A 231 -14.12 -37.20 36.25
CA LYS A 231 -14.01 -36.53 34.95
C LYS A 231 -12.73 -36.96 34.27
N THR A 232 -12.76 -36.99 32.94
CA THR A 232 -11.56 -37.22 32.13
C THR A 232 -10.76 -35.93 32.02
N LEU A 233 -9.44 -36.03 32.17
CA LEU A 233 -8.51 -34.90 31.94
C LEU A 233 -8.07 -34.89 30.50
N TYR A 234 -8.32 -33.76 29.82
CA TYR A 234 -7.76 -33.46 28.51
C TYR A 234 -6.84 -32.25 28.58
N LEU A 235 -5.64 -32.34 28.02
CA LEU A 235 -4.69 -31.24 27.89
C LEU A 235 -4.12 -31.21 26.47
N GLY A 236 -4.46 -30.15 25.73
CA GLY A 236 -4.06 -30.00 24.33
C GLY A 236 -4.68 -31.03 23.39
N GLY A 237 -5.90 -31.52 23.70
CA GLY A 237 -6.61 -32.57 22.96
C GLY A 237 -6.13 -33.98 23.27
N VAL A 238 -5.16 -34.16 24.21
CA VAL A 238 -4.64 -35.47 24.62
C VAL A 238 -5.27 -35.89 25.92
N LYS A 239 -5.80 -37.13 25.98
CA LYS A 239 -6.31 -37.72 27.21
C LYS A 239 -5.16 -38.07 28.16
N ILE A 240 -5.21 -37.51 29.37
CA ILE A 240 -4.19 -37.74 30.39
C ILE A 240 -4.73 -38.73 31.42
N PRO A 241 -4.00 -39.81 31.77
CA PRO A 241 -4.36 -40.69 32.84
C PRO A 241 -4.36 -39.95 34.19
N SER A 242 -5.53 -39.76 34.79
CA SER A 242 -5.69 -39.03 36.05
C SER A 242 -6.99 -39.48 36.75
N SER A 243 -7.00 -39.45 38.08
CA SER A 243 -8.20 -39.64 38.89
C SER A 243 -9.09 -38.40 38.94
N LEU A 244 -8.56 -37.26 38.47
CA LEU A 244 -9.25 -35.97 38.40
C LEU A 244 -9.29 -35.48 36.96
N GLY A 245 -10.38 -34.82 36.56
CA GLY A 245 -10.51 -34.12 35.29
C GLY A 245 -11.04 -32.73 35.46
N THR A 246 -10.96 -31.93 34.41
CA THR A 246 -11.39 -30.53 34.41
C THR A 246 -12.92 -30.40 34.46
N LEU A 247 -13.40 -29.51 35.32
CA LEU A 247 -14.80 -29.09 35.36
C LEU A 247 -14.99 -27.95 34.33
N GLY A 248 -15.69 -28.23 33.23
CA GLY A 248 -15.99 -27.25 32.20
C GLY A 248 -17.15 -27.72 31.33
N HIS A 249 -17.66 -26.81 30.49
CA HIS A 249 -18.54 -27.13 29.39
C HIS A 249 -17.70 -27.74 28.24
N SER A 250 -18.24 -28.68 27.49
CA SER A 250 -17.51 -29.49 26.48
C SER A 250 -16.40 -30.35 27.10
N ASP A 251 -15.18 -30.35 26.56
CA ASP A 251 -14.04 -31.12 27.04
C ASP A 251 -13.25 -30.43 28.18
N GLY A 252 -13.50 -29.12 28.39
CA GLY A 252 -12.86 -28.33 29.45
C GLY A 252 -11.33 -28.30 29.33
N ASP A 253 -10.77 -28.29 28.11
CA ASP A 253 -9.33 -28.33 27.87
C ASP A 253 -8.70 -26.95 28.07
N PRO A 254 -8.02 -26.66 29.20
CA PRO A 254 -7.48 -25.33 29.48
C PRO A 254 -6.34 -24.95 28.56
N VAL A 255 -5.64 -25.92 27.97
CA VAL A 255 -4.51 -25.66 27.05
C VAL A 255 -5.05 -25.11 25.73
N LEU A 256 -6.09 -25.74 25.17
CA LEU A 256 -6.69 -25.26 23.92
C LEU A 256 -7.38 -23.91 24.11
N HIS A 257 -8.01 -23.65 25.26
CA HIS A 257 -8.59 -22.35 25.58
C HIS A 257 -7.50 -21.26 25.66
N ALA A 258 -6.42 -21.52 26.42
CA ALA A 258 -5.31 -20.54 26.52
C ALA A 258 -4.63 -20.29 25.17
N VAL A 259 -4.43 -21.32 24.33
CA VAL A 259 -3.90 -21.15 22.96
C VAL A 259 -4.85 -20.30 22.11
N THR A 260 -6.15 -20.55 22.19
CA THR A 260 -7.16 -19.77 21.47
C THR A 260 -7.13 -18.30 21.88
N ASP A 261 -7.10 -18.03 23.19
CA ASP A 261 -7.01 -16.66 23.71
C ASP A 261 -5.72 -15.96 23.31
N SER A 262 -4.59 -16.67 23.31
CA SER A 262 -3.32 -16.09 22.82
C SER A 262 -3.40 -15.67 21.36
N ILE A 263 -4.04 -16.48 20.49
CA ILE A 263 -4.24 -16.17 19.07
C ILE A 263 -5.20 -14.99 18.91
N LEU A 264 -6.32 -14.99 19.62
CA LEU A 264 -7.29 -13.90 19.59
C LEU A 264 -6.67 -12.59 20.06
N GLY A 265 -5.90 -12.63 21.16
CA GLY A 265 -5.17 -11.48 21.69
C GLY A 265 -4.13 -10.94 20.71
N ALA A 266 -3.31 -11.80 20.09
CA ALA A 266 -2.37 -11.41 19.04
C ALA A 266 -3.05 -10.73 17.85
N CYS A 267 -4.32 -11.10 17.56
CA CYS A 267 -5.11 -10.53 16.49
C CYS A 267 -5.94 -9.30 16.89
N ALA A 268 -5.93 -8.91 18.18
CA ALA A 268 -6.81 -7.89 18.77
C ALA A 268 -8.30 -8.19 18.50
N MET A 269 -8.71 -9.45 18.68
CA MET A 269 -10.06 -9.96 18.39
C MET A 269 -10.90 -10.26 19.65
N GLY A 270 -10.44 -9.85 20.83
CA GLY A 270 -11.08 -10.17 22.12
C GLY A 270 -10.64 -11.53 22.64
N ASP A 271 -11.50 -12.22 23.38
CA ASP A 271 -11.27 -13.50 24.02
C ASP A 271 -12.26 -14.59 23.57
N ILE A 272 -12.01 -15.83 23.99
CA ILE A 272 -12.84 -17.00 23.65
C ILE A 272 -14.27 -16.85 24.17
N GLY A 273 -14.46 -16.29 25.36
CA GLY A 273 -15.78 -16.09 25.97
C GLY A 273 -16.64 -15.09 25.19
N GLN A 274 -16.03 -14.04 24.61
CA GLN A 274 -16.74 -13.11 23.75
C GLN A 274 -17.12 -13.72 22.39
N LYS A 275 -16.29 -14.62 21.85
CA LYS A 275 -16.50 -15.19 20.51
C LYS A 275 -17.36 -16.45 20.52
N PHE A 276 -17.24 -17.26 21.56
CA PHE A 276 -17.85 -18.56 21.68
C PHE A 276 -18.64 -18.66 23.01
N SER A 277 -19.49 -17.66 23.26
CA SER A 277 -20.28 -17.59 24.52
C SER A 277 -21.17 -18.83 24.70
N ASP A 278 -21.11 -19.42 25.88
CA ASP A 278 -21.96 -20.54 26.31
C ASP A 278 -23.47 -20.23 26.25
N LYS A 279 -23.84 -18.94 26.23
CA LYS A 279 -25.21 -18.48 26.06
C LYS A 279 -25.71 -18.63 24.62
N ASN A 280 -24.84 -18.87 23.66
CA ASN A 280 -25.19 -18.98 22.24
C ASN A 280 -25.47 -20.45 21.89
N LYS A 281 -26.72 -20.76 21.54
CA LYS A 281 -27.17 -22.12 21.16
C LYS A 281 -26.41 -22.74 19.98
N LYS A 282 -25.65 -21.96 19.19
CA LYS A 282 -24.81 -22.46 18.11
C LYS A 282 -23.54 -23.17 18.58
N PHE A 283 -23.15 -22.95 19.84
CA PHE A 283 -21.92 -23.49 20.42
C PHE A 283 -22.19 -24.45 21.61
N LYS A 284 -23.45 -24.87 21.74
CA LYS A 284 -23.87 -25.96 22.67
C LYS A 284 -23.86 -27.29 21.97
#